data_7a1e6ee06b203a7fce39098b702131b4
#
_entry.id   7a1e6ee06b203a7fce39098b702131b4
#
_cell.length_a   1.000
_cell.length_b   1.000
_cell.length_c   1.000
_cell.angle_alpha   90.00
_cell.angle_beta   90.00
_cell.angle_gamma   90.00
#
_symmetry.space_group_name_H-M   'P 1'
#
loop_
_entity.id
_entity.type
_entity.pdbx_description
1 polymer ?
#
loop_
_entity_poly.entity_id
_entity_poly.type
_entity_poly.pdbx_seq_one_letter_code
_entity_poly.pdbx_strand_id
1 'polypeptide(L)'
;MKDLLLAGLIAERSAIEVNGVTIGGKEIILMGGPCAVESSIQMIQSAETVKKAGGKILRGGIFKPRTSPYSFQGLGREGLNYLVQAAKEQGLLCVTEVTDPLGLDIVVDKVDIIQIGARNMQNFELLKLAGKTNKPIILKRGLSATIEEWLLAAEYILAAGNPQVILCERGIRTFEPSTRNTLDLSAVGVAKELSHLPVIVDPSHAAGRRDLIFALSKAAIAAGADGLLIEMHPNPSEAVSDGPQSLYPEQFIQLARELGVVAKSVKRVFTCGGNENTLKSLRTQIDDIDQSIIEHLATRMQIVKKVADQKRLDRVKDIGREKEVIHRLVNLATELQLPTEMVKKIYPLIFEFGVQYQIKSKLDKEQQSKLSLCPLGSK
;
A
#
# COMPACT_ATOMS: atom_id res chain seq x y z
N MET A 1 28.53 0.98 5.65
CA MET A 1 28.36 0.39 6.98
C MET A 1 29.15 -0.91 7.03
N LYS A 2 30.30 -0.90 7.74
CA LYS A 2 31.22 -2.06 7.77
C LYS A 2 30.71 -3.23 8.60
N ASP A 3 29.69 -3.01 9.44
CA ASP A 3 29.26 -3.97 10.46
C ASP A 3 27.93 -4.68 10.15
N LEU A 4 27.38 -4.48 8.95
CA LEU A 4 26.21 -5.22 8.45
C LEU A 4 26.69 -6.47 7.70
N LEU A 5 26.97 -7.53 8.44
CA LEU A 5 27.52 -8.77 7.89
C LEU A 5 26.45 -9.69 7.30
N LEU A 6 25.27 -9.69 7.90
CA LEU A 6 24.14 -10.53 7.53
C LEU A 6 22.99 -9.71 6.97
N ALA A 7 22.68 -8.54 7.56
CA ALA A 7 21.59 -7.65 7.11
C ALA A 7 21.95 -6.83 5.86
N GLY A 8 23.24 -6.73 5.50
CA GLY A 8 23.72 -5.95 4.37
C GLY A 8 23.19 -6.45 3.02
N LEU A 9 23.34 -5.60 1.99
CA LEU A 9 22.90 -5.95 0.64
C LEU A 9 23.69 -7.14 0.09
N ILE A 10 22.96 -8.15 -0.36
CA ILE A 10 23.46 -9.31 -1.10
C ILE A 10 22.94 -9.27 -2.55
N ALA A 11 23.37 -10.22 -3.40
CA ALA A 11 23.02 -10.23 -4.82
C ALA A 11 21.51 -10.23 -5.08
N GLU A 12 20.73 -10.90 -4.21
CA GLU A 12 19.28 -10.97 -4.32
C GLU A 12 18.60 -10.50 -3.03
N ARG A 13 17.45 -9.86 -3.17
CA ARG A 13 16.62 -9.45 -2.04
C ARG A 13 15.93 -10.66 -1.43
N SER A 14 15.84 -10.68 -0.10
CA SER A 14 15.09 -11.72 0.60
C SER A 14 13.59 -11.60 0.40
N ALA A 15 12.98 -12.75 0.13
CA ALA A 15 11.53 -12.94 0.20
C ALA A 15 11.25 -13.95 1.32
N ILE A 16 10.37 -13.58 2.25
CA ILE A 16 10.05 -14.41 3.42
C ILE A 16 8.72 -15.10 3.16
N GLU A 17 8.75 -16.43 3.10
CA GLU A 17 7.57 -17.23 2.86
C GLU A 17 7.01 -17.77 4.17
N VAL A 18 5.70 -17.55 4.39
CA VAL A 18 4.97 -18.01 5.58
C VAL A 18 3.66 -18.63 5.12
N ASN A 19 3.53 -19.94 5.20
CA ASN A 19 2.30 -20.68 4.86
C ASN A 19 1.65 -20.22 3.54
N GLY A 20 2.45 -20.06 2.48
CA GLY A 20 2.00 -19.66 1.14
C GLY A 20 1.84 -18.15 0.92
N VAL A 21 2.22 -17.32 1.90
CA VAL A 21 2.27 -15.86 1.76
C VAL A 21 3.71 -15.40 1.68
N THR A 22 4.09 -14.72 0.61
CA THR A 22 5.47 -14.25 0.37
C THR A 22 5.58 -12.75 0.65
N ILE A 23 6.32 -12.36 1.68
CA ILE A 23 6.60 -10.96 2.04
C ILE A 23 7.94 -10.56 1.42
N GLY A 24 7.99 -9.46 0.66
CA GLY A 24 9.18 -9.03 -0.10
C GLY A 24 9.18 -9.51 -1.56
N GLY A 25 8.16 -10.27 -2.00
CA GLY A 25 7.95 -10.68 -3.39
C GLY A 25 7.33 -9.57 -4.26
N LYS A 26 6.73 -9.97 -5.38
CA LYS A 26 6.01 -9.05 -6.29
C LYS A 26 4.69 -8.52 -5.71
N GLU A 27 4.02 -9.33 -4.87
CA GLU A 27 2.76 -8.95 -4.24
C GLU A 27 3.01 -8.03 -3.04
N ILE A 28 2.23 -6.96 -2.94
CA ILE A 28 2.19 -6.08 -1.77
C ILE A 28 1.31 -6.71 -0.73
N ILE A 29 1.84 -6.92 0.47
CA ILE A 29 1.11 -7.60 1.54
C ILE A 29 0.38 -6.59 2.43
N LEU A 30 -0.93 -6.75 2.55
CA LEU A 30 -1.76 -5.97 3.46
C LEU A 30 -1.99 -6.77 4.75
N MET A 31 -1.60 -6.16 5.87
CA MET A 31 -1.81 -6.64 7.23
C MET A 31 -2.79 -5.69 7.93
N GLY A 32 -3.84 -6.21 8.54
CA GLY A 32 -4.86 -5.41 9.19
C GLY A 32 -5.36 -5.99 10.50
N GLY A 33 -5.99 -5.17 11.31
CA GLY A 33 -6.63 -5.57 12.57
C GLY A 33 -6.49 -4.53 13.67
N PRO A 34 -7.07 -4.78 14.86
CA PRO A 34 -7.14 -3.81 15.92
C PRO A 34 -5.78 -3.59 16.61
N CYS A 35 -5.59 -2.43 17.21
CA CYS A 35 -4.41 -2.13 18.03
C CYS A 35 -4.26 -3.14 19.17
N ALA A 36 -5.35 -3.40 19.88
CA ALA A 36 -5.43 -4.38 20.96
C ALA A 36 -6.49 -5.44 20.67
N VAL A 37 -6.26 -6.67 21.10
CA VAL A 37 -7.28 -7.70 21.18
C VAL A 37 -8.15 -7.43 22.40
N GLU A 38 -9.47 -7.22 22.21
CA GLU A 38 -10.41 -6.82 23.24
C GLU A 38 -11.48 -7.89 23.51
N SER A 39 -11.88 -8.61 22.48
CA SER A 39 -12.87 -9.70 22.59
C SER A 39 -12.81 -10.65 21.40
N SER A 40 -13.41 -11.83 21.53
CA SER A 40 -13.57 -12.79 20.43
C SER A 40 -14.37 -12.19 19.27
N ILE A 41 -15.48 -11.49 19.58
CA ILE A 41 -16.37 -10.88 18.56
C ILE A 41 -15.59 -9.83 17.75
N GLN A 42 -14.85 -8.95 18.41
CA GLN A 42 -14.00 -7.95 17.75
C GLN A 42 -13.01 -8.60 16.79
N MET A 43 -12.36 -9.68 17.21
CA MET A 43 -11.36 -10.37 16.38
C MET A 43 -11.98 -11.08 15.17
N ILE A 44 -13.14 -11.71 15.32
CA ILE A 44 -13.88 -12.35 14.23
C ILE A 44 -14.27 -11.29 13.18
N GLN A 45 -14.89 -10.19 13.59
CA GLN A 45 -15.28 -9.09 12.69
C GLN A 45 -14.06 -8.46 11.99
N SER A 46 -12.94 -8.33 12.72
CA SER A 46 -11.70 -7.83 12.17
C SER A 46 -11.12 -8.78 11.12
N ALA A 47 -11.10 -10.08 11.39
CA ALA A 47 -10.59 -11.10 10.47
C ALA A 47 -11.43 -11.16 9.18
N GLU A 48 -12.76 -11.13 9.29
CA GLU A 48 -13.67 -11.06 8.14
C GLU A 48 -13.38 -9.82 7.27
N THR A 49 -13.17 -8.68 7.91
CA THR A 49 -12.86 -7.42 7.20
C THR A 49 -11.52 -7.50 6.49
N VAL A 50 -10.48 -8.01 7.17
CA VAL A 50 -9.15 -8.20 6.57
C VAL A 50 -9.22 -9.15 5.37
N LYS A 51 -9.92 -10.27 5.51
CA LYS A 51 -10.13 -11.23 4.41
C LYS A 51 -10.86 -10.59 3.24
N LYS A 52 -11.95 -9.88 3.51
CA LYS A 52 -12.77 -9.19 2.50
C LYS A 52 -11.98 -8.12 1.74
N ALA A 53 -11.02 -7.48 2.40
CA ALA A 53 -10.12 -6.48 1.79
C ALA A 53 -8.97 -7.11 0.98
N GLY A 54 -8.75 -8.43 1.03
CA GLY A 54 -7.61 -9.12 0.42
C GLY A 54 -6.36 -9.11 1.28
N GLY A 55 -6.47 -8.67 2.52
CA GLY A 55 -5.40 -8.78 3.50
C GLY A 55 -5.04 -10.26 3.74
N LYS A 56 -3.78 -10.49 4.01
CA LYS A 56 -3.23 -11.85 4.22
C LYS A 56 -2.95 -12.14 5.69
N ILE A 57 -2.78 -11.11 6.52
CA ILE A 57 -2.29 -11.23 7.89
C ILE A 57 -3.20 -10.42 8.81
N LEU A 58 -3.77 -11.10 9.82
CA LEU A 58 -4.51 -10.48 10.91
C LEU A 58 -3.54 -10.05 12.00
N ARG A 59 -3.57 -8.77 12.38
CA ARG A 59 -2.78 -8.25 13.49
C ARG A 59 -3.65 -7.99 14.71
N GLY A 60 -3.10 -8.18 15.91
CA GLY A 60 -3.75 -7.83 17.17
C GLY A 60 -2.76 -7.90 18.32
N GLY A 61 -2.66 -6.82 19.11
CA GLY A 61 -1.78 -6.78 20.30
C GLY A 61 -2.44 -7.49 21.49
N ILE A 62 -1.87 -8.59 21.95
CA ILE A 62 -2.33 -9.30 23.15
C ILE A 62 -1.70 -8.73 24.43
N PHE A 63 -0.54 -8.09 24.30
CA PHE A 63 0.13 -7.30 25.33
C PHE A 63 0.23 -5.86 24.83
N LYS A 64 0.04 -4.90 25.76
CA LYS A 64 0.07 -3.46 25.40
C LYS A 64 1.03 -2.73 26.33
N PRO A 65 2.26 -2.37 25.83
CA PRO A 65 3.16 -1.52 26.60
C PRO A 65 2.55 -0.11 26.71
N ARG A 66 2.19 0.29 27.92
CA ARG A 66 1.53 1.59 28.18
C ARG A 66 2.40 2.47 29.04
N THR A 67 2.33 3.78 28.79
CA THR A 67 3.00 4.77 29.65
C THR A 67 2.33 4.85 31.03
N SER A 68 1.00 4.70 31.09
CA SER A 68 0.24 4.67 32.33
C SER A 68 -0.06 3.22 32.75
N PRO A 69 0.21 2.83 34.00
CA PRO A 69 -0.12 1.49 34.51
C PRO A 69 -1.63 1.26 34.64
N TYR A 70 -2.44 2.30 34.61
CA TYR A 70 -3.88 2.24 34.69
C TYR A 70 -4.56 2.02 33.33
N SER A 71 -3.84 2.12 32.24
CA SER A 71 -4.36 1.85 30.91
C SER A 71 -4.49 0.34 30.67
N PHE A 72 -5.33 -0.06 29.72
CA PHE A 72 -5.50 -1.45 29.31
C PHE A 72 -4.16 -2.10 28.93
N GLN A 73 -3.79 -3.18 29.60
CA GLN A 73 -2.50 -3.87 29.43
C GLN A 73 -2.52 -5.02 28.43
N GLY A 74 -3.70 -5.37 27.91
CA GLY A 74 -3.93 -6.52 27.03
C GLY A 74 -4.55 -7.70 27.76
N LEU A 75 -5.09 -8.66 26.99
CA LEU A 75 -5.74 -9.88 27.51
C LEU A 75 -4.78 -11.07 27.67
N GLY A 76 -3.51 -10.92 27.26
CA GLY A 76 -2.52 -11.98 27.37
C GLY A 76 -2.94 -13.27 26.65
N ARG A 77 -2.91 -14.41 27.35
CA ARG A 77 -3.23 -15.74 26.77
C ARG A 77 -4.65 -15.84 26.22
N GLU A 78 -5.62 -15.20 26.84
CA GLU A 78 -7.00 -15.19 26.37
C GLU A 78 -7.10 -14.47 25.02
N GLY A 79 -6.52 -13.28 24.92
CA GLY A 79 -6.44 -12.53 23.67
C GLY A 79 -5.69 -13.26 22.56
N LEU A 80 -4.65 -14.04 22.91
CA LEU A 80 -3.95 -14.89 21.96
C LEU A 80 -4.89 -15.94 21.35
N ASN A 81 -5.72 -16.58 22.17
CA ASN A 81 -6.67 -17.57 21.66
C ASN A 81 -7.69 -16.94 20.71
N TYR A 82 -8.21 -15.74 21.03
CA TYR A 82 -9.13 -15.01 20.16
C TYR A 82 -8.48 -14.65 18.81
N LEU A 83 -7.25 -14.14 18.83
CA LEU A 83 -6.49 -13.81 17.63
C LEU A 83 -6.27 -15.01 16.71
N VAL A 84 -5.74 -16.11 17.28
CA VAL A 84 -5.40 -17.32 16.53
C VAL A 84 -6.65 -17.98 15.96
N GLN A 85 -7.72 -18.07 16.74
CA GLN A 85 -8.98 -18.67 16.30
C GLN A 85 -9.58 -17.85 15.13
N ALA A 86 -9.69 -16.53 15.27
CA ALA A 86 -10.26 -15.67 14.24
C ALA A 86 -9.44 -15.71 12.93
N ALA A 87 -8.11 -15.72 13.04
CA ALA A 87 -7.24 -15.85 11.88
C ALA A 87 -7.44 -17.20 11.17
N LYS A 88 -7.46 -18.29 11.92
CA LYS A 88 -7.64 -19.65 11.39
C LYS A 88 -8.99 -19.82 10.68
N GLU A 89 -10.08 -19.31 11.25
CA GLU A 89 -11.43 -19.37 10.66
C GLU A 89 -11.52 -18.68 9.31
N GLN A 90 -10.76 -17.61 9.09
CA GLN A 90 -10.73 -16.85 7.84
C GLN A 90 -9.57 -17.28 6.91
N GLY A 91 -8.74 -18.24 7.30
CA GLY A 91 -7.56 -18.65 6.54
C GLY A 91 -6.55 -17.51 6.38
N LEU A 92 -6.34 -16.71 7.43
CA LEU A 92 -5.35 -15.66 7.54
C LEU A 92 -4.17 -16.12 8.39
N LEU A 93 -3.00 -15.57 8.14
CA LEU A 93 -1.89 -15.62 9.09
C LEU A 93 -2.18 -14.66 10.25
N CYS A 94 -1.54 -14.88 11.39
CA CYS A 94 -1.65 -13.96 12.53
C CYS A 94 -0.30 -13.43 12.99
N VAL A 95 -0.29 -12.17 13.44
CA VAL A 95 0.85 -11.49 14.04
C VAL A 95 0.47 -10.79 15.34
N THR A 96 1.30 -10.92 16.35
CA THR A 96 1.19 -10.17 17.61
C THR A 96 2.52 -9.65 18.09
N GLU A 97 2.48 -8.56 18.88
CA GLU A 97 3.66 -7.95 19.48
C GLU A 97 4.05 -8.67 20.77
N VAL A 98 5.34 -8.92 20.94
CA VAL A 98 5.93 -9.38 22.20
C VAL A 98 6.71 -8.25 22.85
N THR A 99 6.66 -8.20 24.19
CA THR A 99 7.26 -7.12 24.97
C THR A 99 8.46 -7.57 25.80
N ASP A 100 8.56 -8.87 26.08
CA ASP A 100 9.53 -9.48 26.96
C ASP A 100 9.69 -10.98 26.65
N PRO A 101 10.67 -11.68 27.24
CA PRO A 101 10.89 -13.10 27.04
C PRO A 101 9.70 -14.00 27.39
N LEU A 102 8.95 -13.69 28.45
CA LEU A 102 7.78 -14.48 28.85
C LEU A 102 6.66 -14.35 27.82
N GLY A 103 6.46 -13.13 27.27
CA GLY A 103 5.54 -12.91 26.17
C GLY A 103 5.93 -13.70 24.92
N LEU A 104 7.23 -13.80 24.63
CA LEU A 104 7.74 -14.59 23.51
C LEU A 104 7.42 -16.08 23.69
N ASP A 105 7.66 -16.65 24.85
CA ASP A 105 7.37 -18.06 25.16
C ASP A 105 5.87 -18.39 25.04
N ILE A 106 5.01 -17.41 25.35
CA ILE A 106 3.55 -17.58 25.23
C ILE A 106 3.08 -17.70 23.79
N VAL A 107 3.71 -16.95 22.87
CA VAL A 107 3.19 -16.79 21.50
C VAL A 107 3.89 -17.64 20.45
N VAL A 108 5.15 -18.04 20.68
CA VAL A 108 6.03 -18.62 19.66
C VAL A 108 5.43 -19.82 18.92
N ASP A 109 4.75 -20.72 19.61
CA ASP A 109 4.15 -21.91 19.01
C ASP A 109 2.75 -21.66 18.40
N LYS A 110 2.17 -20.51 18.61
CA LYS A 110 0.77 -20.23 18.29
C LYS A 110 0.56 -19.24 17.16
N VAL A 111 1.47 -18.28 16.98
CA VAL A 111 1.37 -17.27 15.92
C VAL A 111 2.25 -17.62 14.72
N ASP A 112 1.92 -17.07 13.57
CA ASP A 112 2.71 -17.27 12.36
C ASP A 112 3.88 -16.29 12.29
N ILE A 113 3.72 -15.09 12.80
CA ILE A 113 4.69 -14.00 12.75
C ILE A 113 4.76 -13.32 14.12
N ILE A 114 5.97 -12.98 14.56
CA ILE A 114 6.20 -12.26 15.82
C ILE A 114 6.56 -10.82 15.49
N GLN A 115 5.98 -9.84 16.20
CA GLN A 115 6.36 -8.45 16.08
C GLN A 115 7.16 -7.99 17.29
N ILE A 116 8.31 -7.34 17.02
CA ILE A 116 9.06 -6.56 18.01
C ILE A 116 8.67 -5.09 17.85
N GLY A 117 8.09 -4.52 18.89
CA GLY A 117 7.63 -3.14 18.89
C GLY A 117 8.78 -2.14 18.90
N ALA A 118 8.51 -0.90 18.47
CA ALA A 118 9.51 0.17 18.38
C ALA A 118 10.22 0.46 19.70
N ARG A 119 9.54 0.30 20.84
CA ARG A 119 10.14 0.47 22.18
C ARG A 119 11.15 -0.62 22.52
N ASN A 120 11.05 -1.78 21.89
CA ASN A 120 11.91 -2.95 22.09
C ASN A 120 12.96 -3.14 20.99
N MET A 121 13.11 -2.21 20.04
CA MET A 121 14.12 -2.29 18.99
C MET A 121 15.55 -2.43 19.56
N GLN A 122 15.81 -1.83 20.71
CA GLN A 122 17.11 -1.89 21.41
C GLN A 122 17.12 -2.89 22.58
N ASN A 123 16.09 -3.70 22.72
CA ASN A 123 16.10 -4.80 23.70
C ASN A 123 16.85 -6.00 23.12
N PHE A 124 18.18 -5.91 23.08
CA PHE A 124 19.03 -6.88 22.40
C PHE A 124 18.89 -8.30 22.92
N GLU A 125 18.57 -8.48 24.22
CA GLU A 125 18.30 -9.81 24.75
C GLU A 125 17.02 -10.42 24.17
N LEU A 126 15.95 -9.61 24.02
CA LEU A 126 14.72 -10.05 23.37
C LEU A 126 14.96 -10.33 21.88
N LEU A 127 15.78 -9.51 21.19
CA LEU A 127 16.13 -9.73 19.78
C LEU A 127 16.88 -11.05 19.59
N LYS A 128 17.86 -11.37 20.46
CA LYS A 128 18.59 -12.64 20.44
C LYS A 128 17.66 -13.83 20.67
N LEU A 129 16.72 -13.71 21.62
CA LEU A 129 15.74 -14.79 21.88
C LEU A 129 14.79 -14.98 20.72
N ALA A 130 14.26 -13.90 20.14
CA ALA A 130 13.43 -13.93 18.93
C ALA A 130 14.19 -14.55 17.74
N GLY A 131 15.50 -14.24 17.62
CA GLY A 131 16.39 -14.80 16.61
C GLY A 131 16.66 -16.30 16.76
N LYS A 132 16.43 -16.89 17.94
CA LYS A 132 16.51 -18.34 18.14
C LYS A 132 15.23 -19.07 17.74
N THR A 133 14.16 -18.36 17.43
CA THR A 133 12.92 -18.95 16.94
C THR A 133 12.97 -19.16 15.44
N ASN A 134 12.17 -20.08 14.93
CA ASN A 134 12.00 -20.27 13.47
C ASN A 134 10.81 -19.45 12.92
N LYS A 135 10.40 -18.38 13.62
CA LYS A 135 9.28 -17.54 13.22
C LYS A 135 9.77 -16.27 12.53
N PRO A 136 9.12 -15.83 11.46
CA PRO A 136 9.38 -14.51 10.89
C PRO A 136 9.19 -13.40 11.94
N ILE A 137 10.10 -12.44 11.92
CA ILE A 137 10.13 -11.34 12.90
C ILE A 137 9.88 -10.01 12.19
N ILE A 138 8.79 -9.32 12.51
CA ILE A 138 8.60 -7.92 12.12
C ILE A 138 9.31 -7.05 13.17
N LEU A 139 10.37 -6.36 12.73
CA LEU A 139 11.14 -5.44 13.57
C LEU A 139 10.74 -3.99 13.27
N LYS A 140 10.00 -3.35 14.18
CA LYS A 140 9.63 -1.94 14.06
C LYS A 140 10.79 -1.02 14.39
N ARG A 141 11.00 0.00 13.55
CA ARG A 141 11.99 1.06 13.79
C ARG A 141 11.71 1.79 15.11
N GLY A 142 12.73 2.03 15.89
CA GLY A 142 12.67 2.80 17.13
C GLY A 142 12.28 4.26 16.88
N LEU A 143 11.66 4.89 17.89
CA LEU A 143 11.06 6.23 17.77
C LEU A 143 12.08 7.35 17.43
N SER A 144 13.35 7.14 17.72
CA SER A 144 14.44 8.09 17.42
C SER A 144 15.64 7.38 16.80
N ALA A 145 15.42 6.17 16.23
CA ALA A 145 16.48 5.36 15.67
C ALA A 145 16.86 5.84 14.27
N THR A 146 18.15 5.89 14.01
CA THR A 146 18.69 6.00 12.66
C THR A 146 18.39 4.72 11.85
N ILE A 147 18.54 4.78 10.53
CA ILE A 147 18.42 3.59 9.70
C ILE A 147 19.53 2.58 10.04
N GLU A 148 20.73 3.05 10.32
CA GLU A 148 21.85 2.20 10.73
C GLU A 148 21.57 1.44 12.01
N GLU A 149 21.11 2.12 13.08
CA GLU A 149 20.72 1.47 14.34
C GLU A 149 19.60 0.43 14.13
N TRP A 150 18.65 0.71 13.23
CA TRP A 150 17.58 -0.22 12.90
C TRP A 150 18.09 -1.48 12.17
N LEU A 151 19.01 -1.31 11.22
CA LEU A 151 19.65 -2.43 10.53
C LEU A 151 20.57 -3.24 11.46
N LEU A 152 21.30 -2.58 12.37
CA LEU A 152 22.10 -3.25 13.39
C LEU A 152 21.22 -4.03 14.39
N ALA A 153 20.03 -3.53 14.71
CA ALA A 153 19.08 -4.29 15.51
C ALA A 153 18.57 -5.55 14.76
N ALA A 154 18.36 -5.46 13.44
CA ALA A 154 18.07 -6.65 12.62
C ALA A 154 19.23 -7.65 12.62
N GLU A 155 20.48 -7.17 12.59
CA GLU A 155 21.69 -7.99 12.65
C GLU A 155 21.72 -8.90 13.90
N TYR A 156 21.23 -8.44 15.06
CA TYR A 156 21.12 -9.27 16.26
C TYR A 156 20.22 -10.49 16.07
N ILE A 157 19.11 -10.32 15.34
CA ILE A 157 18.18 -11.43 15.06
C ILE A 157 18.82 -12.40 14.07
N LEU A 158 19.42 -11.89 13.01
CA LEU A 158 20.10 -12.66 11.97
C LEU A 158 21.28 -13.45 12.55
N ALA A 159 22.11 -12.80 13.36
CA ALA A 159 23.28 -13.44 14.03
C ALA A 159 22.87 -14.52 15.03
N ALA A 160 21.66 -14.44 15.59
CA ALA A 160 21.10 -15.49 16.43
C ALA A 160 20.57 -16.71 15.65
N GLY A 161 20.59 -16.66 14.32
CA GLY A 161 20.28 -17.77 13.41
C GLY A 161 18.95 -17.66 12.65
N ASN A 162 18.17 -16.59 12.81
CA ASN A 162 16.91 -16.42 12.11
C ASN A 162 17.03 -15.45 10.92
N PRO A 163 16.99 -15.95 9.66
CA PRO A 163 17.08 -15.10 8.47
C PRO A 163 15.76 -14.40 8.11
N GLN A 164 14.66 -14.70 8.80
CA GLN A 164 13.31 -14.25 8.45
C GLN A 164 12.96 -12.94 9.15
N VAL A 165 13.68 -11.85 8.81
CA VAL A 165 13.46 -10.51 9.38
C VAL A 165 12.76 -9.60 8.38
N ILE A 166 11.70 -8.93 8.81
CA ILE A 166 10.92 -7.95 8.07
C ILE A 166 11.07 -6.60 8.77
N LEU A 167 11.62 -5.64 8.09
CA LEU A 167 11.74 -4.27 8.59
C LEU A 167 10.40 -3.55 8.52
N CYS A 168 10.02 -2.80 9.57
CA CYS A 168 8.77 -2.02 9.59
C CYS A 168 9.04 -0.56 9.96
N GLU A 169 8.98 0.33 8.97
CA GLU A 169 8.97 1.78 9.19
C GLU A 169 7.63 2.19 9.79
N ARG A 170 7.64 3.03 10.84
CA ARG A 170 6.45 3.43 11.59
C ARG A 170 6.46 4.90 12.06
N GLY A 171 7.33 5.69 11.48
CA GLY A 171 7.57 7.08 11.87
C GLY A 171 8.55 7.23 13.01
N ILE A 172 9.23 8.36 13.01
CA ILE A 172 10.18 8.78 14.03
C ILE A 172 9.71 10.07 14.71
N ARG A 173 10.18 10.32 15.91
CA ARG A 173 9.96 11.60 16.58
C ARG A 173 10.74 12.70 15.88
N THR A 174 10.04 13.79 15.59
CA THR A 174 10.63 15.03 15.08
C THR A 174 10.09 16.20 15.90
N PHE A 175 10.42 17.41 15.50
CA PHE A 175 9.86 18.62 16.09
C PHE A 175 8.38 18.86 15.70
N GLU A 176 7.84 18.15 14.68
CA GLU A 176 6.48 18.36 14.17
C GLU A 176 5.45 17.67 15.08
N PRO A 177 4.51 18.42 15.71
CA PRO A 177 3.52 17.86 16.62
C PRO A 177 2.17 17.51 15.96
N SER A 178 1.96 17.84 14.70
CA SER A 178 0.65 17.64 14.01
C SER A 178 0.32 16.18 13.77
N THR A 179 1.33 15.32 13.80
CA THR A 179 1.21 13.86 13.74
C THR A 179 1.88 13.23 14.95
N ARG A 180 1.49 12.02 15.29
CA ARG A 180 2.09 11.28 16.41
C ARG A 180 3.60 11.06 16.21
N ASN A 181 4.00 10.76 14.97
CA ASN A 181 5.38 10.68 14.51
C ASN A 181 5.43 11.12 13.05
N THR A 182 6.58 11.54 12.56
CA THR A 182 6.82 11.81 11.16
C THR A 182 7.13 10.52 10.43
N LEU A 183 6.30 10.13 9.47
CA LEU A 183 6.57 8.96 8.63
C LEU A 183 7.75 9.26 7.69
N ASP A 184 8.84 8.52 7.86
CA ASP A 184 10.05 8.67 7.04
C ASP A 184 10.00 7.70 5.84
N LEU A 185 9.37 8.13 4.76
CA LEU A 185 9.29 7.33 3.53
C LEU A 185 10.64 7.19 2.83
N SER A 186 11.58 8.12 3.04
CA SER A 186 12.94 7.98 2.53
C SER A 186 13.65 6.77 3.12
N ALA A 187 13.34 6.43 4.37
CA ALA A 187 13.90 5.23 5.01
C ALA A 187 13.54 3.94 4.28
N VAL A 188 12.41 3.87 3.58
CA VAL A 188 12.04 2.71 2.77
C VAL A 188 13.07 2.49 1.66
N GLY A 189 13.35 3.54 0.88
CA GLY A 189 14.33 3.48 -0.21
C GLY A 189 15.74 3.19 0.30
N VAL A 190 16.18 3.92 1.32
CA VAL A 190 17.52 3.78 1.90
C VAL A 190 17.74 2.41 2.54
N ALA A 191 16.77 1.89 3.31
CA ALA A 191 16.86 0.55 3.88
C ALA A 191 16.94 -0.53 2.79
N LYS A 192 16.20 -0.34 1.68
CA LYS A 192 16.25 -1.24 0.53
C LYS A 192 17.55 -1.14 -0.28
N GLU A 193 18.25 -0.01 -0.24
CA GLU A 193 19.58 0.15 -0.83
C GLU A 193 20.68 -0.51 0.02
N LEU A 194 20.54 -0.45 1.34
CA LEU A 194 21.55 -0.91 2.28
C LEU A 194 21.39 -2.36 2.72
N SER A 195 20.19 -2.93 2.56
CA SER A 195 19.84 -4.26 3.07
C SER A 195 19.02 -5.07 2.07
N HIS A 196 19.17 -6.39 2.14
CA HIS A 196 18.35 -7.32 1.36
C HIS A 196 16.97 -7.59 1.98
N LEU A 197 16.72 -7.14 3.21
CA LEU A 197 15.51 -7.44 3.97
C LEU A 197 14.26 -6.76 3.38
N PRO A 198 13.08 -7.39 3.42
CA PRO A 198 11.84 -6.73 3.02
C PRO A 198 11.46 -5.61 3.98
N VAL A 199 10.85 -4.54 3.44
CA VAL A 199 10.46 -3.34 4.19
C VAL A 199 8.97 -3.12 4.06
N ILE A 200 8.25 -3.16 5.17
CA ILE A 200 6.83 -2.77 5.27
C ILE A 200 6.68 -1.44 6.00
N VAL A 201 5.51 -0.82 5.89
CA VAL A 201 5.23 0.48 6.52
C VAL A 201 3.98 0.40 7.37
N ASP A 202 4.02 1.03 8.54
CA ASP A 202 2.90 1.23 9.47
C ASP A 202 2.51 2.71 9.52
N PRO A 203 1.63 3.19 8.63
CA PRO A 203 1.19 4.57 8.61
C PRO A 203 0.27 4.91 9.79
N SER A 204 -0.41 3.93 10.40
CA SER A 204 -1.32 4.15 11.52
C SER A 204 -0.57 4.68 12.74
N HIS A 205 0.54 4.04 13.12
CA HIS A 205 1.36 4.48 14.25
C HIS A 205 2.24 5.69 13.92
N ALA A 206 2.51 5.95 12.64
CA ALA A 206 3.18 7.18 12.23
C ALA A 206 2.25 8.38 12.38
N ALA A 207 1.10 8.36 11.71
CA ALA A 207 0.17 9.49 11.70
C ALA A 207 -0.49 9.75 13.06
N GLY A 208 -0.96 8.68 13.73
CA GLY A 208 -1.82 8.82 14.91
C GLY A 208 -3.20 9.41 14.61
N ARG A 209 -3.53 9.56 13.33
CA ARG A 209 -4.75 10.20 12.80
C ARG A 209 -5.28 9.42 11.61
N ARG A 210 -6.57 9.11 11.64
CA ARG A 210 -7.25 8.31 10.61
C ARG A 210 -7.27 8.96 9.23
N ASP A 211 -7.48 10.27 9.18
CA ASP A 211 -7.62 11.04 7.94
C ASP A 211 -6.37 11.01 7.04
N LEU A 212 -5.19 10.74 7.60
CA LEU A 212 -3.95 10.67 6.85
C LEU A 212 -3.59 9.26 6.34
N ILE A 213 -4.25 8.21 6.83
CA ILE A 213 -3.85 6.82 6.55
C ILE A 213 -3.91 6.50 5.06
N PHE A 214 -4.92 6.96 4.34
CA PHE A 214 -5.06 6.72 2.90
C PHE A 214 -3.89 7.30 2.10
N ALA A 215 -3.57 8.56 2.35
CA ALA A 215 -2.48 9.24 1.64
C ALA A 215 -1.12 8.59 1.95
N LEU A 216 -0.84 8.35 3.24
CA LEU A 216 0.42 7.76 3.68
C LEU A 216 0.60 6.32 3.21
N SER A 217 -0.48 5.52 3.17
CA SER A 217 -0.46 4.15 2.65
C SER A 217 -0.11 4.12 1.16
N LYS A 218 -0.75 4.97 0.37
CA LYS A 218 -0.46 5.10 -1.08
C LYS A 218 0.97 5.57 -1.31
N ALA A 219 1.42 6.57 -0.56
CA ALA A 219 2.78 7.08 -0.63
C ALA A 219 3.84 6.03 -0.23
N ALA A 220 3.55 5.19 0.78
CA ALA A 220 4.43 4.09 1.19
C ALA A 220 4.61 3.05 0.06
N ILE A 221 3.54 2.67 -0.64
CA ILE A 221 3.63 1.77 -1.79
C ILE A 221 4.41 2.42 -2.94
N ALA A 222 4.16 3.70 -3.22
CA ALA A 222 4.89 4.45 -4.24
C ALA A 222 6.40 4.58 -3.89
N ALA A 223 6.75 4.69 -2.60
CA ALA A 223 8.13 4.67 -2.12
C ALA A 223 8.80 3.28 -2.17
N GLY A 224 8.05 2.22 -2.52
CA GLY A 224 8.58 0.88 -2.72
C GLY A 224 8.41 -0.07 -1.54
N ALA A 225 7.51 0.20 -0.60
CA ALA A 225 7.20 -0.71 0.50
C ALA A 225 6.70 -2.07 0.01
N ASP A 226 7.09 -3.15 0.69
CA ASP A 226 6.70 -4.52 0.35
C ASP A 226 5.36 -4.91 0.98
N GLY A 227 4.83 -4.09 1.88
CA GLY A 227 3.54 -4.29 2.53
C GLY A 227 3.17 -3.13 3.45
N LEU A 228 1.96 -3.22 3.97
CA LEU A 228 1.40 -2.25 4.91
C LEU A 228 0.86 -2.96 6.15
N LEU A 229 1.08 -2.36 7.31
CA LEU A 229 0.51 -2.76 8.60
C LEU A 229 -0.45 -1.67 9.07
N ILE A 230 -1.76 -1.92 8.96
CA ILE A 230 -2.81 -0.91 9.18
C ILE A 230 -3.64 -1.26 10.41
N GLU A 231 -3.91 -0.27 11.26
CA GLU A 231 -4.88 -0.43 12.33
C GLU A 231 -6.30 -0.22 11.82
N MET A 232 -7.16 -1.21 12.08
CA MET A 232 -8.57 -1.20 11.78
C MET A 232 -9.33 -1.81 12.97
N HIS A 233 -10.46 -1.24 13.33
CA HIS A 233 -11.31 -1.70 14.42
C HIS A 233 -12.77 -1.70 13.99
N PRO A 234 -13.59 -2.70 14.36
CA PRO A 234 -15.02 -2.74 14.04
C PRO A 234 -15.77 -1.48 14.46
N ASN A 235 -15.46 -0.95 15.65
CA ASN A 235 -15.97 0.33 16.13
C ASN A 235 -14.85 1.17 16.76
N PRO A 236 -14.10 1.98 15.98
CA PRO A 236 -12.97 2.77 16.48
C PRO A 236 -13.31 3.75 17.62
N SER A 237 -14.57 4.17 17.75
CA SER A 237 -14.99 5.07 18.82
C SER A 237 -15.04 4.41 20.19
N GLU A 238 -15.16 3.08 20.24
CA GLU A 238 -15.21 2.27 21.46
C GLU A 238 -13.87 1.54 21.73
N ALA A 239 -12.89 1.66 20.84
CA ALA A 239 -11.60 0.99 20.98
C ALA A 239 -10.90 1.41 22.27
N VAL A 240 -10.46 0.44 23.07
CA VAL A 240 -9.72 0.68 24.32
C VAL A 240 -8.29 1.18 24.06
N SER A 241 -7.82 1.09 22.81
CA SER A 241 -6.49 1.56 22.40
C SER A 241 -6.52 2.08 20.96
N ASP A 242 -5.90 3.26 20.75
CA ASP A 242 -5.56 3.85 19.45
C ASP A 242 -6.77 4.03 18.48
N GLY A 243 -7.99 4.22 19.02
CA GLY A 243 -9.21 4.45 18.24
C GLY A 243 -9.12 5.60 17.23
N PRO A 244 -8.54 6.77 17.56
CA PRO A 244 -8.43 7.91 16.63
C PRO A 244 -7.67 7.61 15.35
N GLN A 245 -6.74 6.67 15.36
CA GLN A 245 -5.94 6.28 14.19
C GLN A 245 -6.45 5.01 13.49
N SER A 246 -7.38 4.27 14.11
CA SER A 246 -7.92 3.04 13.53
C SER A 246 -8.94 3.36 12.43
N LEU A 247 -8.86 2.67 11.29
CA LEU A 247 -9.85 2.75 10.23
C LEU A 247 -11.13 2.02 10.62
N TYR A 248 -12.27 2.47 10.10
CA TYR A 248 -13.49 1.66 10.06
C TYR A 248 -13.36 0.53 9.03
N PRO A 249 -14.13 -0.57 9.16
CA PRO A 249 -14.11 -1.68 8.20
C PRO A 249 -14.26 -1.25 6.74
N GLU A 250 -15.21 -0.37 6.46
CA GLU A 250 -15.51 0.14 5.12
C GLU A 250 -14.33 0.94 4.56
N GLN A 251 -13.67 1.75 5.40
CA GLN A 251 -12.50 2.52 5.03
C GLN A 251 -11.31 1.62 4.73
N PHE A 252 -11.11 0.54 5.50
CA PHE A 252 -10.04 -0.42 5.26
C PHE A 252 -10.23 -1.15 3.92
N ILE A 253 -11.46 -1.56 3.61
CA ILE A 253 -11.82 -2.18 2.32
C ILE A 253 -11.64 -1.19 1.17
N GLN A 254 -12.06 0.07 1.35
CA GLN A 254 -11.85 1.12 0.35
C GLN A 254 -10.36 1.37 0.11
N LEU A 255 -9.57 1.51 1.18
CA LEU A 255 -8.11 1.66 1.06
C LEU A 255 -7.50 0.52 0.23
N ALA A 256 -7.87 -0.72 0.50
CA ALA A 256 -7.37 -1.88 -0.24
C ALA A 256 -7.64 -1.77 -1.75
N ARG A 257 -8.82 -1.30 -2.16
CA ARG A 257 -9.14 -1.06 -3.58
C ARG A 257 -8.23 0.00 -4.20
N GLU A 258 -8.04 1.12 -3.50
CA GLU A 258 -7.18 2.22 -3.98
C GLU A 258 -5.71 1.81 -4.08
N LEU A 259 -5.24 0.93 -3.18
CA LEU A 259 -3.87 0.38 -3.23
C LEU A 259 -3.61 -0.45 -4.49
N GLY A 260 -4.62 -1.15 -5.01
CA GLY A 260 -4.52 -1.90 -6.26
C GLY A 260 -4.14 -1.02 -7.46
N VAL A 261 -4.66 0.21 -7.52
CA VAL A 261 -4.33 1.18 -8.56
C VAL A 261 -2.87 1.65 -8.44
N VAL A 262 -2.45 2.00 -7.22
CA VAL A 262 -1.07 2.45 -6.97
C VAL A 262 -0.07 1.33 -7.23
N ALA A 263 -0.36 0.11 -6.81
CA ALA A 263 0.49 -1.05 -7.04
C ALA A 263 0.78 -1.26 -8.53
N LYS A 264 -0.23 -1.16 -9.39
CA LYS A 264 -0.06 -1.26 -10.84
C LYS A 264 0.86 -0.16 -11.39
N SER A 265 0.76 1.08 -10.89
CA SER A 265 1.61 2.19 -11.34
C SER A 265 3.10 1.96 -11.06
N VAL A 266 3.43 1.24 -9.99
CA VAL A 266 4.81 0.86 -9.62
C VAL A 266 5.19 -0.57 -10.06
N LYS A 267 4.43 -1.17 -10.97
CA LYS A 267 4.65 -2.53 -11.52
C LYS A 267 4.67 -3.63 -10.45
N ARG A 268 3.88 -3.45 -9.40
CA ARG A 268 3.66 -4.42 -8.32
C ARG A 268 2.25 -5.02 -8.43
N VAL A 269 2.04 -6.13 -7.77
CA VAL A 269 0.73 -6.81 -7.68
C VAL A 269 0.12 -6.50 -6.31
N PHE A 270 -1.17 -6.23 -6.28
CA PHE A 270 -1.96 -6.22 -5.06
C PHE A 270 -3.29 -6.91 -5.36
N THR A 271 -3.57 -7.99 -4.65
CA THR A 271 -4.81 -8.75 -4.80
C THR A 271 -5.83 -8.21 -3.80
N CYS A 272 -6.76 -7.39 -4.30
CA CYS A 272 -7.88 -6.93 -3.49
C CYS A 272 -8.81 -8.11 -3.19
N GLY A 273 -9.21 -8.26 -1.93
CA GLY A 273 -10.15 -9.30 -1.54
C GLY A 273 -11.57 -8.98 -1.99
N GLY A 274 -12.29 -10.02 -2.20
CA GLY A 274 -13.66 -10.09 -2.69
C GLY A 274 -13.78 -11.42 -3.42
N ASN A 275 -14.94 -11.98 -3.52
CA ASN A 275 -15.17 -13.09 -4.44
C ASN A 275 -14.93 -12.52 -5.85
N GLU A 276 -13.65 -12.51 -6.31
CA GLU A 276 -13.26 -11.95 -7.63
C GLU A 276 -14.08 -12.55 -8.77
N ASN A 277 -14.67 -13.72 -8.54
CA ASN A 277 -15.47 -14.47 -9.51
C ASN A 277 -16.98 -14.27 -9.38
N THR A 278 -17.48 -13.39 -8.50
CA THR A 278 -18.92 -13.07 -8.58
C THR A 278 -19.16 -12.14 -9.76
N LEU A 279 -20.21 -12.40 -10.53
CA LEU A 279 -20.61 -11.57 -11.68
C LEU A 279 -20.72 -10.06 -11.27
N LYS A 280 -21.15 -9.78 -10.05
CA LYS A 280 -21.23 -8.42 -9.49
C LYS A 280 -19.86 -7.79 -9.32
N SER A 281 -18.89 -8.52 -8.76
CA SER A 281 -17.52 -8.02 -8.56
C SER A 281 -16.80 -7.79 -9.90
N LEU A 282 -16.94 -8.71 -10.83
CA LEU A 282 -16.38 -8.56 -12.18
C LEU A 282 -16.97 -7.36 -12.92
N ARG A 283 -18.27 -7.12 -12.80
CA ARG A 283 -18.92 -5.92 -13.37
C ARG A 283 -18.37 -4.63 -12.75
N THR A 284 -18.24 -4.56 -11.44
CA THR A 284 -17.64 -3.38 -10.77
C THR A 284 -16.21 -3.12 -11.25
N GLN A 285 -15.40 -4.17 -11.43
CA GLN A 285 -14.05 -4.01 -11.98
C GLN A 285 -14.07 -3.50 -13.43
N ILE A 286 -15.02 -3.93 -14.24
CA ILE A 286 -15.22 -3.41 -15.61
C ILE A 286 -15.63 -1.94 -15.55
N ASP A 287 -16.59 -1.56 -14.69
CA ASP A 287 -17.06 -0.19 -14.54
C ASP A 287 -15.90 0.77 -14.15
N ASP A 288 -15.01 0.35 -13.23
CA ASP A 288 -13.83 1.12 -12.81
C ASP A 288 -12.83 1.30 -13.98
N ILE A 289 -12.64 0.26 -14.80
CA ILE A 289 -11.78 0.31 -15.99
C ILE A 289 -12.41 1.23 -17.05
N ASP A 290 -13.71 1.13 -17.29
CA ASP A 290 -14.43 1.96 -18.26
C ASP A 290 -14.36 3.43 -17.88
N GLN A 291 -14.52 3.76 -16.60
CA GLN A 291 -14.29 5.12 -16.10
C GLN A 291 -12.87 5.60 -16.42
N SER A 292 -11.85 4.79 -16.15
CA SER A 292 -10.46 5.14 -16.44
C SER A 292 -10.21 5.37 -17.93
N ILE A 293 -10.84 4.59 -18.81
CA ILE A 293 -10.77 4.77 -20.26
C ILE A 293 -11.34 6.12 -20.65
N ILE A 294 -12.50 6.51 -20.12
CA ILE A 294 -13.13 7.82 -20.40
C ILE A 294 -12.26 8.96 -19.90
N GLU A 295 -11.67 8.88 -18.70
CA GLU A 295 -10.76 9.89 -18.15
C GLU A 295 -9.51 10.07 -19.03
N HIS A 296 -8.92 8.97 -19.53
CA HIS A 296 -7.78 9.00 -20.42
C HIS A 296 -8.15 9.57 -21.81
N LEU A 297 -9.34 9.27 -22.34
CA LEU A 297 -9.84 9.85 -23.56
C LEU A 297 -10.09 11.36 -23.41
N ALA A 298 -10.64 11.81 -22.28
CA ALA A 298 -10.82 13.23 -21.98
C ALA A 298 -9.46 13.96 -21.93
N THR A 299 -8.47 13.39 -21.25
CA THR A 299 -7.10 13.93 -21.19
C THR A 299 -6.48 14.00 -22.59
N ARG A 300 -6.65 12.94 -23.40
CA ARG A 300 -6.18 12.92 -24.79
C ARG A 300 -6.82 14.05 -25.63
N MET A 301 -8.11 14.28 -25.46
CA MET A 301 -8.82 15.36 -26.18
C MET A 301 -8.34 16.75 -25.76
N GLN A 302 -7.98 16.98 -24.49
CA GLN A 302 -7.35 18.23 -24.06
C GLN A 302 -5.99 18.46 -24.75
N ILE A 303 -5.18 17.39 -24.89
CA ILE A 303 -3.90 17.47 -25.62
C ILE A 303 -4.14 17.73 -27.10
N VAL A 304 -5.13 17.06 -27.72
CA VAL A 304 -5.54 17.28 -29.12
C VAL A 304 -5.92 18.74 -29.38
N LYS A 305 -6.60 19.40 -28.44
CA LYS A 305 -6.90 20.82 -28.48
C LYS A 305 -5.63 21.68 -28.52
N LYS A 306 -4.64 21.40 -27.69
CA LYS A 306 -3.34 22.10 -27.69
C LYS A 306 -2.57 21.86 -28.99
N VAL A 307 -2.65 20.67 -29.57
CA VAL A 307 -2.04 20.35 -30.88
C VAL A 307 -2.72 21.18 -32.00
N ALA A 308 -4.03 21.39 -31.89
CA ALA A 308 -4.74 22.24 -32.86
C ALA A 308 -4.16 23.65 -32.94
N ASP A 309 -3.74 24.21 -31.81
CA ASP A 309 -3.17 25.58 -31.75
C ASP A 309 -1.81 25.68 -32.48
N GLN A 310 -1.10 24.57 -32.63
CA GLN A 310 0.21 24.48 -33.30
C GLN A 310 0.12 24.13 -34.79
N LYS A 311 -1.04 23.68 -35.29
CA LYS A 311 -1.23 23.23 -36.67
C LYS A 311 -2.04 24.26 -37.48
N ARG A 312 -1.82 24.33 -38.81
CA ARG A 312 -2.70 25.06 -39.71
C ARG A 312 -3.96 24.24 -40.03
N LEU A 313 -5.07 24.88 -40.38
CA LEU A 313 -6.36 24.22 -40.68
C LEU A 313 -6.27 23.15 -41.78
N ASP A 314 -5.44 23.43 -42.80
CA ASP A 314 -5.20 22.52 -43.93
C ASP A 314 -4.34 21.29 -43.59
N ARG A 315 -3.73 21.24 -42.41
CA ARG A 315 -2.83 20.16 -41.94
C ARG A 315 -3.28 19.50 -40.63
N VAL A 316 -4.58 19.55 -40.32
CA VAL A 316 -5.13 18.95 -39.09
C VAL A 316 -5.04 17.44 -39.14
N LYS A 317 -5.35 16.83 -40.31
CA LYS A 317 -5.26 15.37 -40.52
C LYS A 317 -3.83 14.99 -40.94
N ASP A 318 -3.25 14.01 -40.24
CA ASP A 318 -1.90 13.51 -40.51
C ASP A 318 -1.97 11.97 -40.65
N ILE A 319 -2.20 11.53 -41.89
CA ILE A 319 -2.40 10.12 -42.23
C ILE A 319 -1.12 9.29 -41.92
N GLY A 320 0.07 9.89 -42.10
CA GLY A 320 1.33 9.22 -41.79
C GLY A 320 1.46 8.90 -40.31
N ARG A 321 1.17 9.89 -39.48
CA ARG A 321 1.18 9.76 -38.03
C ARG A 321 0.11 8.79 -37.50
N GLU A 322 -1.09 8.82 -38.09
CA GLU A 322 -2.17 7.89 -37.73
C GLU A 322 -1.76 6.44 -37.99
N LYS A 323 -1.13 6.13 -39.15
CA LYS A 323 -0.61 4.81 -39.47
C LYS A 323 0.48 4.35 -38.52
N GLU A 324 1.43 5.23 -38.19
CA GLU A 324 2.51 4.94 -37.24
C GLU A 324 1.95 4.58 -35.85
N VAL A 325 0.97 5.36 -35.37
CA VAL A 325 0.34 5.12 -34.06
C VAL A 325 -0.41 3.80 -34.07
N ILE A 326 -1.19 3.49 -35.11
CA ILE A 326 -1.91 2.20 -35.22
C ILE A 326 -0.91 1.05 -35.19
N HIS A 327 0.18 1.12 -35.95
CA HIS A 327 1.21 0.07 -35.97
C HIS A 327 1.79 -0.19 -34.58
N ARG A 328 2.18 0.87 -33.88
CA ARG A 328 2.72 0.76 -32.51
C ARG A 328 1.71 0.17 -31.53
N LEU A 329 0.43 0.53 -31.64
CA LEU A 329 -0.61 0.05 -30.74
C LEU A 329 -1.04 -1.39 -31.05
N VAL A 330 -0.94 -1.81 -32.30
CA VAL A 330 -1.15 -3.21 -32.68
C VAL A 330 -0.06 -4.10 -32.08
N ASN A 331 1.21 -3.67 -32.10
CA ASN A 331 2.30 -4.40 -31.45
C ASN A 331 2.07 -4.49 -29.92
N LEU A 332 1.70 -3.39 -29.29
CA LEU A 332 1.36 -3.39 -27.87
C LEU A 332 0.17 -4.29 -27.52
N ALA A 333 -0.87 -4.29 -28.36
CA ALA A 333 -2.02 -5.17 -28.21
C ALA A 333 -1.61 -6.65 -28.26
N THR A 334 -0.68 -7.00 -29.15
CA THR A 334 -0.13 -8.37 -29.25
C THR A 334 0.61 -8.75 -27.98
N GLU A 335 1.47 -7.87 -27.46
CA GLU A 335 2.19 -8.09 -26.20
C GLU A 335 1.23 -8.27 -25.00
N LEU A 336 0.12 -7.54 -25.00
CA LEU A 336 -0.92 -7.59 -23.95
C LEU A 336 -2.00 -8.67 -24.21
N GLN A 337 -1.84 -9.50 -25.23
CA GLN A 337 -2.81 -10.55 -25.62
C GLN A 337 -4.22 -10.00 -25.91
N LEU A 338 -4.31 -8.74 -26.37
CA LEU A 338 -5.55 -8.11 -26.79
C LEU A 338 -5.80 -8.38 -28.29
N PRO A 339 -7.05 -8.66 -28.74
CA PRO A 339 -7.34 -8.80 -30.16
C PRO A 339 -6.94 -7.55 -30.96
N THR A 340 -5.99 -7.68 -31.89
CA THR A 340 -5.47 -6.55 -32.68
C THR A 340 -6.53 -5.86 -33.54
N GLU A 341 -7.56 -6.59 -33.95
CA GLU A 341 -8.72 -6.05 -34.67
C GLU A 341 -9.51 -5.01 -33.85
N MET A 342 -9.50 -5.12 -32.52
CA MET A 342 -10.11 -4.12 -31.65
C MET A 342 -9.40 -2.76 -31.80
N VAL A 343 -8.07 -2.76 -31.79
CA VAL A 343 -7.26 -1.55 -31.99
C VAL A 343 -7.53 -0.93 -33.37
N LYS A 344 -7.53 -1.75 -34.42
CA LYS A 344 -7.77 -1.32 -35.80
C LYS A 344 -9.17 -0.73 -36.03
N LYS A 345 -10.17 -1.12 -35.22
CA LYS A 345 -11.53 -0.58 -35.31
C LYS A 345 -11.73 0.69 -34.45
N ILE A 346 -11.20 0.71 -33.23
CA ILE A 346 -11.45 1.78 -32.28
C ILE A 346 -10.59 3.03 -32.59
N TYR A 347 -9.32 2.87 -32.91
CA TYR A 347 -8.42 4.01 -33.04
C TYR A 347 -8.71 4.92 -34.23
N PRO A 348 -9.16 4.45 -35.40
CA PRO A 348 -9.63 5.32 -36.47
C PRO A 348 -10.76 6.25 -36.03
N LEU A 349 -11.73 5.75 -35.24
CA LEU A 349 -12.81 6.58 -34.68
C LEU A 349 -12.27 7.64 -33.72
N ILE A 350 -11.34 7.25 -32.82
CA ILE A 350 -10.71 8.20 -31.90
C ILE A 350 -9.95 9.30 -32.66
N PHE A 351 -9.31 8.98 -33.78
CA PHE A 351 -8.65 9.97 -34.63
C PHE A 351 -9.66 10.87 -35.33
N GLU A 352 -10.73 10.33 -35.89
CA GLU A 352 -11.79 11.09 -36.54
C GLU A 352 -12.40 12.10 -35.57
N PHE A 353 -12.82 11.69 -34.38
CA PHE A 353 -13.31 12.61 -33.34
C PHE A 353 -12.25 13.65 -32.94
N GLY A 354 -10.99 13.26 -32.87
CA GLY A 354 -9.89 14.17 -32.60
C GLY A 354 -9.74 15.26 -33.67
N VAL A 355 -9.85 14.91 -34.96
CA VAL A 355 -9.81 15.87 -36.09
C VAL A 355 -11.01 16.80 -36.03
N GLN A 356 -12.23 16.26 -35.84
CA GLN A 356 -13.46 17.09 -35.73
C GLN A 356 -13.35 18.08 -34.59
N TYR A 357 -12.82 17.66 -33.43
CA TYR A 357 -12.63 18.50 -32.25
C TYR A 357 -11.60 19.61 -32.49
N GLN A 358 -10.50 19.32 -33.22
CA GLN A 358 -9.51 20.33 -33.62
C GLN A 358 -10.13 21.40 -34.55
N ILE A 359 -10.88 20.96 -35.56
CA ILE A 359 -11.55 21.87 -36.50
C ILE A 359 -12.53 22.78 -35.74
N LYS A 360 -13.40 22.23 -34.93
CA LYS A 360 -14.36 22.98 -34.13
C LYS A 360 -13.67 24.01 -33.23
N SER A 361 -12.64 23.58 -32.47
CA SER A 361 -11.89 24.48 -31.56
C SER A 361 -11.25 25.66 -32.28
N LYS A 362 -10.81 25.50 -33.54
CA LYS A 362 -10.25 26.59 -34.34
C LYS A 362 -11.32 27.56 -34.85
N LEU A 363 -12.44 27.04 -35.35
CA LEU A 363 -13.57 27.85 -35.81
C LEU A 363 -14.13 28.73 -34.68
N ASP A 364 -14.27 28.15 -33.47
CA ASP A 364 -14.74 28.89 -32.29
C ASP A 364 -13.78 30.05 -31.93
N LYS A 365 -12.47 29.84 -32.02
CA LYS A 365 -11.47 30.89 -31.78
C LYS A 365 -11.49 31.99 -32.85
N GLU A 366 -11.66 31.61 -34.13
CA GLU A 366 -11.78 32.61 -35.23
C GLU A 366 -13.05 33.45 -35.09
N GLN A 367 -14.17 32.85 -34.65
CA GLN A 367 -15.41 33.62 -34.40
C GLN A 367 -15.25 34.56 -33.21
N GLN A 368 -14.62 34.12 -32.12
CA GLN A 368 -14.35 34.98 -30.97
C GLN A 368 -13.41 36.14 -31.30
N SER A 369 -12.38 35.90 -32.11
CA SER A 369 -11.47 36.98 -32.57
C SER A 369 -12.16 37.98 -33.47
N LYS A 370 -13.10 37.57 -34.30
CA LYS A 370 -13.91 38.49 -35.14
C LYS A 370 -14.89 39.33 -34.33
N LEU A 371 -15.47 38.78 -33.26
CA LEU A 371 -16.36 39.49 -32.35
C LEU A 371 -15.61 40.52 -31.48
N SER A 372 -14.37 40.25 -31.13
CA SER A 372 -13.52 41.20 -30.37
C SER A 372 -12.96 42.35 -31.21
N LEU A 373 -13.00 42.24 -32.54
CA LEU A 373 -12.54 43.27 -33.49
C LEU A 373 -13.64 44.21 -33.98
N CYS A 374 -14.91 44.04 -33.55
CA CYS A 374 -15.99 45.00 -33.83
C CYS A 374 -15.91 46.14 -32.80
N PRO A 375 -15.47 47.33 -33.13
CA PRO A 375 -15.49 48.47 -32.21
C PRO A 375 -16.95 48.81 -31.94
N LEU A 376 -17.34 48.81 -30.65
CA LEU A 376 -18.58 49.44 -30.21
C LEU A 376 -18.58 50.88 -30.75
N GLY A 377 -19.43 51.08 -31.72
CA GLY A 377 -19.61 52.41 -32.35
C GLY A 377 -19.90 53.46 -31.28
N SER A 378 -19.09 54.48 -31.32
CA SER A 378 -19.32 55.76 -30.65
C SER A 378 -20.73 56.28 -30.93
N LYS A 379 -21.52 56.43 -29.90
CA LYS A 379 -22.57 57.42 -29.82
C LYS A 379 -22.34 58.30 -28.60
#